data_4159398a4dfdf832f5718dcd8660085d
#
_entry.id   4159398a4dfdf832f5718dcd8660085d
#
_cell.length_a   1.000
_cell.length_b   1.000
_cell.length_c   1.000
_cell.angle_alpha   90.00
_cell.angle_beta   90.00
_cell.angle_gamma   90.00
#
_symmetry.space_group_name_H-M   'P 1'
#
loop_
_entity.id
_entity.type
_entity.pdbx_description
1 polymer ?
#
loop_
_entity_poly.entity_id
_entity_poly.type
_entity_poly.pdbx_seq_one_letter_code
_entity_poly.pdbx_strand_id
1 'polypeptide(L)'
;MSKYYISIDQGTTSSRAVLYDSSFNQITQEQQEFKQHYPAEGLVEHDPEEIWTSVLNTVNSLMSKKGIKSSDVISIGITNQRETVMLWDKDGKVLDKAIVWQDRRTTEFCEELKAKAIESEVTKKTGLLLDPYFSATKARWLLKEHKIDPNKYFFGTIDTFLVWKLTEGKSFKTDVTNASRTLLLNIDSVEWDMNLIDIFELGGLNLPEVTKNTADFGSTKLFGGEIKISGIAGDQQASLIGQGCFAEGQLKSTYGTGCFLMANTGKKRQNSSNKLLSTIAYQVDDLCYALEGSIFMAGANFQWLRDKMNFFEDVSKSEELAKRADSNTNVFLIPAFVGLGAPHWVPDARGAIFGLTRDSGREELSLATHEAVAFQTKEIISSLKNDGVKVDSVRTVSYTHLTLPTT
;
A
#
# COMPACT_ATOMS: atom_id res chain seq x y z
N MET A 1 26.16 -25.72 -5.33
CA MET A 1 24.93 -25.66 -4.55
C MET A 1 24.10 -24.51 -5.14
N SER A 2 22.82 -24.76 -5.39
CA SER A 2 21.91 -23.73 -5.88
C SER A 2 21.74 -22.65 -4.82
N LYS A 3 21.68 -21.40 -5.23
CA LYS A 3 21.48 -20.23 -4.35
C LYS A 3 20.15 -19.60 -4.67
N TYR A 4 19.47 -19.11 -3.63
CA TYR A 4 18.10 -18.62 -3.71
C TYR A 4 17.93 -17.27 -3.03
N TYR A 5 16.90 -16.57 -3.44
CA TYR A 5 16.37 -15.40 -2.76
C TYR A 5 14.94 -15.69 -2.30
N ILE A 6 14.57 -15.17 -1.16
CA ILE A 6 13.19 -15.22 -0.66
C ILE A 6 12.63 -13.81 -0.65
N SER A 7 11.46 -13.61 -1.24
CA SER A 7 10.68 -12.38 -1.08
C SER A 7 9.51 -12.66 -0.15
N ILE A 8 9.34 -11.81 0.86
CA ILE A 8 8.16 -11.76 1.72
C ILE A 8 7.29 -10.60 1.21
N ASP A 9 6.06 -10.91 0.83
CA ASP A 9 5.05 -9.93 0.41
C ASP A 9 3.92 -9.95 1.44
N GLN A 10 3.91 -8.97 2.33
CA GLN A 10 2.90 -8.82 3.36
C GLN A 10 1.82 -7.85 2.86
N GLY A 11 0.77 -8.37 2.25
CA GLY A 11 -0.36 -7.61 1.71
C GLY A 11 -1.44 -7.31 2.75
N THR A 12 -2.51 -6.64 2.31
CA THR A 12 -3.63 -6.27 3.20
C THR A 12 -4.40 -7.48 3.71
N THR A 13 -4.55 -8.54 2.91
CA THR A 13 -5.39 -9.70 3.26
C THR A 13 -4.62 -10.98 3.49
N SER A 14 -3.36 -11.03 3.10
CA SER A 14 -2.53 -12.24 3.17
C SER A 14 -1.05 -11.91 3.20
N SER A 15 -0.25 -12.85 3.70
CA SER A 15 1.21 -12.86 3.55
C SER A 15 1.60 -13.94 2.55
N ARG A 16 2.60 -13.63 1.70
CA ARG A 16 3.12 -14.52 0.68
C ARG A 16 4.62 -14.59 0.76
N ALA A 17 5.19 -15.77 0.66
CA ALA A 17 6.61 -15.97 0.46
C ALA A 17 6.86 -16.54 -0.95
N VAL A 18 7.82 -15.97 -1.66
CA VAL A 18 8.19 -16.39 -3.02
C VAL A 18 9.66 -16.74 -3.05
N LEU A 19 10.00 -17.90 -3.62
CA LEU A 19 11.37 -18.37 -3.84
C LEU A 19 11.81 -18.08 -5.26
N TYR A 20 12.98 -17.45 -5.39
CA TYR A 20 13.64 -17.20 -6.66
C TYR A 20 14.99 -17.89 -6.72
N ASP A 21 15.37 -18.36 -7.91
CA ASP A 21 16.74 -18.80 -8.17
C ASP A 21 17.71 -17.60 -8.33
N SER A 22 18.99 -17.89 -8.54
CA SER A 22 20.01 -16.86 -8.73
C SER A 22 19.85 -16.03 -10.01
N SER A 23 19.00 -16.46 -10.94
CA SER A 23 18.62 -15.75 -12.16
C SER A 23 17.30 -15.01 -12.02
N PHE A 24 16.74 -14.92 -10.80
CA PHE A 24 15.46 -14.33 -10.46
C PHE A 24 14.23 -14.99 -11.11
N ASN A 25 14.35 -16.26 -11.55
CA ASN A 25 13.17 -17.01 -11.93
C ASN A 25 12.41 -17.46 -10.69
N GLN A 26 11.10 -17.27 -10.69
CA GLN A 26 10.23 -17.77 -9.62
C GLN A 26 10.18 -19.30 -9.65
N ILE A 27 10.54 -19.93 -8.54
CA ILE A 27 10.55 -21.40 -8.38
C ILE A 27 9.23 -21.88 -7.77
N THR A 28 8.76 -21.21 -6.72
CA THR A 28 7.54 -21.57 -6.00
C THR A 28 7.10 -20.40 -5.11
N GLN A 29 5.88 -20.49 -4.62
CA GLN A 29 5.34 -19.54 -3.63
C GLN A 29 4.43 -20.26 -2.65
N GLU A 30 4.29 -19.67 -1.46
CA GLU A 30 3.35 -20.04 -0.43
C GLU A 30 2.60 -18.79 0.02
N GLN A 31 1.33 -18.93 0.31
CA GLN A 31 0.48 -17.81 0.73
C GLN A 31 -0.42 -18.26 1.87
N GLN A 32 -0.65 -17.37 2.82
CA GLN A 32 -1.59 -17.55 3.93
C GLN A 32 -2.38 -16.29 4.16
N GLU A 33 -3.70 -16.40 4.16
CA GLU A 33 -4.61 -15.33 4.59
C GLU A 33 -4.60 -15.17 6.10
N PHE A 34 -4.93 -13.97 6.58
CA PHE A 34 -5.15 -13.68 7.99
C PHE A 34 -6.45 -12.85 8.15
N LYS A 35 -6.95 -12.85 9.37
CA LYS A 35 -8.27 -12.26 9.64
C LYS A 35 -8.26 -10.75 9.52
N GLN A 36 -9.28 -10.21 8.86
CA GLN A 36 -9.57 -8.79 8.83
C GLN A 36 -10.58 -8.46 9.95
N HIS A 37 -10.32 -7.41 10.72
CA HIS A 37 -11.18 -6.98 11.80
C HIS A 37 -11.86 -5.67 11.44
N TYR A 38 -13.19 -5.64 11.55
CA TYR A 38 -14.03 -4.46 11.25
C TYR A 38 -14.88 -4.15 12.49
N PRO A 39 -14.30 -3.50 13.54
CA PRO A 39 -15.00 -3.31 14.81
C PRO A 39 -16.21 -2.39 14.70
N ALA A 40 -16.22 -1.43 13.76
CA ALA A 40 -17.35 -0.57 13.44
C ALA A 40 -17.25 -0.07 11.98
N GLU A 41 -18.24 0.67 11.53
CA GLU A 41 -18.22 1.28 10.19
C GLU A 41 -17.01 2.21 10.03
N GLY A 42 -16.26 2.02 8.95
CA GLY A 42 -15.05 2.80 8.65
C GLY A 42 -13.81 2.41 9.45
N LEU A 43 -13.90 1.46 10.39
CA LEU A 43 -12.76 0.98 11.16
C LEU A 43 -12.21 -0.31 10.57
N VAL A 44 -10.88 -0.37 10.41
CA VAL A 44 -10.20 -1.53 9.86
C VAL A 44 -8.93 -1.80 10.64
N GLU A 45 -8.82 -3.02 11.18
CA GLU A 45 -7.72 -3.43 12.05
C GLU A 45 -7.16 -4.79 11.65
N HIS A 46 -5.87 -4.96 11.87
CA HIS A 46 -5.19 -6.27 11.79
C HIS A 46 -4.59 -6.63 13.15
N ASP A 47 -4.55 -7.93 13.42
CA ASP A 47 -3.78 -8.44 14.54
C ASP A 47 -2.31 -8.61 14.11
N PRO A 48 -1.35 -7.88 14.73
CA PRO A 48 0.06 -7.98 14.34
C PRO A 48 0.66 -9.37 14.55
N GLU A 49 0.16 -10.14 15.50
CA GLU A 49 0.63 -11.51 15.72
C GLU A 49 0.07 -12.50 14.69
N GLU A 50 -1.14 -12.26 14.16
CA GLU A 50 -1.65 -13.01 12.99
C GLU A 50 -0.82 -12.72 11.74
N ILE A 51 -0.46 -11.45 11.49
CA ILE A 51 0.45 -11.06 10.41
C ILE A 51 1.79 -11.77 10.58
N TRP A 52 2.40 -11.66 11.76
CA TRP A 52 3.67 -12.30 12.06
C TRP A 52 3.63 -13.81 11.85
N THR A 53 2.62 -14.47 12.37
CA THR A 53 2.42 -15.92 12.25
C THR A 53 2.29 -16.33 10.78
N SER A 54 1.53 -15.57 9.97
CA SER A 54 1.36 -15.87 8.55
C SER A 54 2.66 -15.73 7.76
N VAL A 55 3.52 -14.76 8.10
CA VAL A 55 4.86 -14.59 7.51
C VAL A 55 5.75 -15.78 7.87
N LEU A 56 5.82 -16.16 9.14
CA LEU A 56 6.61 -17.32 9.57
C LEU A 56 6.16 -18.61 8.88
N ASN A 57 4.86 -18.85 8.84
CA ASN A 57 4.30 -20.06 8.26
C ASN A 57 4.59 -20.16 6.76
N THR A 58 4.43 -19.07 6.02
CA THR A 58 4.67 -19.06 4.57
C THR A 58 6.15 -19.32 4.23
N VAL A 59 7.08 -18.70 4.96
CA VAL A 59 8.51 -18.93 4.74
C VAL A 59 8.92 -20.34 5.13
N ASN A 60 8.48 -20.84 6.29
CA ASN A 60 8.76 -22.20 6.73
C ASN A 60 8.18 -23.26 5.77
N SER A 61 6.93 -23.08 5.32
CA SER A 61 6.28 -23.95 4.35
C SER A 61 7.06 -24.00 3.04
N LEU A 62 7.43 -22.82 2.50
CA LEU A 62 8.20 -22.68 1.28
C LEU A 62 9.55 -23.40 1.35
N MET A 63 10.31 -23.18 2.42
CA MET A 63 11.63 -23.81 2.61
C MET A 63 11.50 -25.33 2.79
N SER A 64 10.54 -25.79 3.60
CA SER A 64 10.30 -27.20 3.88
C SER A 64 9.89 -27.98 2.63
N LYS A 65 8.90 -27.47 1.88
CA LYS A 65 8.39 -28.13 0.64
C LYS A 65 9.47 -28.33 -0.42
N LYS A 66 10.48 -27.47 -0.45
CA LYS A 66 11.58 -27.54 -1.42
C LYS A 66 12.89 -28.08 -0.83
N GLY A 67 12.92 -28.43 0.46
CA GLY A 67 14.12 -28.91 1.14
C GLY A 67 15.25 -27.87 1.17
N ILE A 68 14.90 -26.56 1.17
CA ILE A 68 15.86 -25.45 1.16
C ILE A 68 16.41 -25.28 2.57
N LYS A 69 17.73 -25.21 2.68
CA LYS A 69 18.41 -24.86 3.93
C LYS A 69 18.68 -23.35 3.97
N SER A 70 18.78 -22.79 5.16
CA SER A 70 19.15 -21.38 5.36
C SER A 70 20.47 -21.01 4.65
N SER A 71 21.44 -21.92 4.62
CA SER A 71 22.71 -21.75 3.91
C SER A 71 22.59 -21.64 2.39
N ASP A 72 21.46 -22.05 1.82
CA ASP A 72 21.19 -21.96 0.38
C ASP A 72 20.53 -20.59 0.02
N VAL A 73 20.01 -19.87 1.02
CA VAL A 73 19.37 -18.57 0.84
C VAL A 73 20.41 -17.44 0.95
N ILE A 74 20.51 -16.63 -0.09
CA ILE A 74 21.42 -15.48 -0.15
C ILE A 74 20.88 -14.37 0.75
N SER A 75 19.61 -14.03 0.58
CA SER A 75 18.95 -12.99 1.37
C SER A 75 17.42 -13.07 1.29
N ILE A 76 16.80 -12.36 2.23
CA ILE A 76 15.37 -12.07 2.25
C ILE A 76 15.17 -10.60 1.82
N GLY A 77 14.19 -10.37 0.92
CA GLY A 77 13.62 -9.07 0.63
C GLY A 77 12.20 -9.00 1.19
N ILE A 78 11.77 -7.82 1.64
CA ILE A 78 10.45 -7.60 2.22
C ILE A 78 9.72 -6.53 1.41
N THR A 79 8.49 -6.79 1.04
CA THR A 79 7.54 -5.79 0.60
C THR A 79 6.26 -5.89 1.43
N ASN A 80 5.56 -4.78 1.61
CA ASN A 80 4.45 -4.74 2.56
C ASN A 80 3.40 -3.72 2.16
N GLN A 81 2.17 -3.94 2.63
CA GLN A 81 1.14 -2.91 2.66
C GLN A 81 1.67 -1.68 3.41
N ARG A 82 1.52 -0.51 2.82
CA ARG A 82 2.03 0.74 3.39
C ARG A 82 1.05 1.34 4.40
N GLU A 83 1.48 2.33 5.15
CA GLU A 83 0.70 3.21 6.03
C GLU A 83 0.03 2.51 7.23
N THR A 84 -0.13 1.19 7.21
CA THR A 84 -0.64 0.41 8.36
C THR A 84 0.36 0.52 9.51
N VAL A 85 -0.11 0.97 10.67
CA VAL A 85 0.74 1.36 11.80
C VAL A 85 0.38 0.63 13.08
N MET A 86 1.39 0.37 13.89
CA MET A 86 1.27 -0.19 15.23
C MET A 86 2.34 0.39 16.16
N LEU A 87 2.10 0.25 17.45
CA LEU A 87 3.05 0.60 18.51
C LEU A 87 3.35 -0.65 19.33
N TRP A 88 4.61 -0.82 19.74
CA TRP A 88 5.01 -1.93 20.61
C TRP A 88 6.05 -1.47 21.64
N ASP A 89 6.19 -2.18 22.73
CA ASP A 89 7.18 -1.90 23.75
C ASP A 89 8.55 -2.54 23.46
N LYS A 90 9.51 -2.30 24.35
CA LYS A 90 10.89 -2.84 24.23
C LYS A 90 10.96 -4.38 24.20
N ASP A 91 9.96 -5.05 24.73
CA ASP A 91 9.88 -6.52 24.75
C ASP A 91 9.16 -7.07 23.48
N GLY A 92 8.78 -6.18 22.58
CA GLY A 92 8.09 -6.50 21.32
C GLY A 92 6.59 -6.76 21.50
N LYS A 93 6.03 -6.45 22.67
CA LYS A 93 4.60 -6.58 22.94
C LYS A 93 3.85 -5.43 22.30
N VAL A 94 2.96 -5.75 21.38
CA VAL A 94 2.14 -4.77 20.68
C VAL A 94 1.11 -4.17 21.63
N LEU A 95 0.90 -2.84 21.54
CA LEU A 95 -0.02 -2.11 22.39
C LEU A 95 -1.48 -2.50 22.11
N ASP A 96 -1.84 -2.56 20.84
CA ASP A 96 -3.18 -2.86 20.33
C ASP A 96 -3.08 -3.39 18.92
N LYS A 97 -4.20 -3.66 18.26
CA LYS A 97 -4.25 -4.01 16.84
C LYS A 97 -3.62 -2.93 15.98
N ALA A 98 -3.01 -3.35 14.88
CA ALA A 98 -2.52 -2.43 13.85
C ALA A 98 -3.70 -1.73 13.18
N ILE A 99 -3.63 -0.40 13.07
CA ILE A 99 -4.65 0.38 12.37
C ILE A 99 -4.28 0.43 10.89
N VAL A 100 -5.17 -0.11 10.05
CA VAL A 100 -4.93 -0.32 8.63
C VAL A 100 -5.03 0.99 7.85
N TRP A 101 -4.37 1.07 6.70
CA TRP A 101 -4.40 2.20 5.79
C TRP A 101 -5.82 2.61 5.32
N GLN A 102 -6.77 1.68 5.33
CA GLN A 102 -8.17 1.90 4.95
C GLN A 102 -9.01 2.54 6.07
N ASP A 103 -8.51 2.53 7.31
CA ASP A 103 -9.22 3.00 8.50
C ASP A 103 -9.47 4.51 8.46
N ARG A 104 -10.67 4.94 8.86
CA ARG A 104 -11.11 6.34 8.81
C ARG A 104 -11.31 6.98 10.18
N ARG A 105 -10.93 6.30 11.30
CA ARG A 105 -11.16 6.81 12.66
C ARG A 105 -10.55 8.17 12.96
N THR A 106 -9.55 8.60 12.20
CA THR A 106 -8.84 9.86 12.43
C THR A 106 -9.28 10.99 11.50
N THR A 107 -10.42 10.83 10.80
CA THR A 107 -10.95 11.84 9.88
C THR A 107 -11.16 13.19 10.56
N GLU A 108 -11.78 13.21 11.74
CA GLU A 108 -12.03 14.43 12.52
C GLU A 108 -10.73 15.20 12.81
N PHE A 109 -9.69 14.50 13.25
CA PHE A 109 -8.40 15.12 13.52
C PHE A 109 -7.75 15.69 12.24
N CYS A 110 -7.89 15.02 11.11
CA CYS A 110 -7.44 15.58 9.83
C CYS A 110 -8.16 16.89 9.49
N GLU A 111 -9.48 16.93 9.69
CA GLU A 111 -10.28 18.16 9.45
C GLU A 111 -9.92 19.28 10.43
N GLU A 112 -9.65 18.98 11.69
CA GLU A 112 -9.16 19.97 12.65
C GLU A 112 -7.83 20.60 12.19
N LEU A 113 -6.88 19.81 11.67
CA LEU A 113 -5.61 20.29 11.17
C LEU A 113 -5.78 21.12 9.88
N LYS A 114 -6.69 20.72 8.99
CA LYS A 114 -7.04 21.50 7.80
C LYS A 114 -7.66 22.85 8.16
N ALA A 115 -8.57 22.88 9.13
CA ALA A 115 -9.18 24.10 9.63
C ALA A 115 -8.15 25.09 10.22
N LYS A 116 -7.02 24.59 10.73
CA LYS A 116 -5.87 25.39 11.19
C LYS A 116 -4.90 25.76 10.07
N ALA A 117 -5.22 25.48 8.80
CA ALA A 117 -4.40 25.73 7.61
C ALA A 117 -3.01 25.05 7.64
N ILE A 118 -2.87 23.92 8.37
CA ILE A 118 -1.60 23.18 8.52
C ILE A 118 -1.29 22.31 7.30
N GLU A 119 -2.31 21.95 6.50
CA GLU A 119 -2.15 21.02 5.36
C GLU A 119 -1.06 21.47 4.38
N SER A 120 -0.97 22.77 4.09
CA SER A 120 0.04 23.27 3.13
C SER A 120 1.48 23.02 3.60
N GLU A 121 1.74 23.14 4.91
CA GLU A 121 3.03 22.86 5.51
C GLU A 121 3.35 21.36 5.46
N VAL A 122 2.39 20.52 5.85
CA VAL A 122 2.52 19.07 5.80
C VAL A 122 2.80 18.61 4.37
N THR A 123 1.98 19.06 3.40
CA THR A 123 2.16 18.72 1.97
C THR A 123 3.50 19.19 1.43
N LYS A 124 3.94 20.38 1.81
CA LYS A 124 5.25 20.90 1.39
C LYS A 124 6.40 20.00 1.84
N LYS A 125 6.37 19.47 3.06
CA LYS A 125 7.44 18.63 3.62
C LYS A 125 7.33 17.18 3.18
N THR A 126 6.12 16.63 3.18
CA THR A 126 5.90 15.19 2.98
C THR A 126 5.50 14.81 1.56
N GLY A 127 4.97 15.73 0.77
CA GLY A 127 4.34 15.45 -0.52
C GLY A 127 2.94 14.86 -0.41
N LEU A 128 2.43 14.67 0.80
CA LEU A 128 1.16 14.03 1.10
C LEU A 128 0.11 15.05 1.54
N LEU A 129 -1.15 14.67 1.47
CA LEU A 129 -2.28 15.45 1.98
C LEU A 129 -2.60 15.04 3.43
N LEU A 130 -3.37 15.85 4.15
CA LEU A 130 -3.92 15.45 5.45
C LEU A 130 -5.11 14.51 5.23
N ASP A 131 -4.88 13.21 5.36
CA ASP A 131 -5.89 12.17 5.20
C ASP A 131 -5.64 11.04 6.21
N PRO A 132 -6.70 10.40 6.77
CA PRO A 132 -6.58 9.22 7.65
C PRO A 132 -5.82 8.05 7.03
N TYR A 133 -5.64 8.05 5.73
CA TYR A 133 -4.86 7.05 4.99
C TYR A 133 -3.46 6.86 5.57
N PHE A 134 -2.79 7.94 5.98
CA PHE A 134 -1.38 7.93 6.41
C PHE A 134 -1.20 7.59 7.90
N SER A 135 0.05 7.23 8.30
CA SER A 135 0.33 6.59 9.59
C SER A 135 0.23 7.52 10.80
N ALA A 136 0.70 8.78 10.70
CA ALA A 136 0.88 9.65 11.86
C ALA A 136 -0.40 9.90 12.67
N THR A 137 -1.52 10.15 11.99
CA THR A 137 -2.81 10.41 12.64
C THR A 137 -3.30 9.20 13.44
N LYS A 138 -3.08 8.00 12.90
CA LYS A 138 -3.43 6.72 13.55
C LYS A 138 -2.52 6.42 14.74
N ALA A 139 -1.22 6.70 14.64
CA ALA A 139 -0.29 6.58 15.76
C ALA A 139 -0.68 7.52 16.92
N ARG A 140 -1.03 8.79 16.59
CA ARG A 140 -1.56 9.74 17.57
C ARG A 140 -2.82 9.21 18.25
N TRP A 141 -3.73 8.63 17.49
CA TRP A 141 -4.94 8.05 18.04
C TRP A 141 -4.60 6.94 19.05
N LEU A 142 -3.69 6.02 18.73
CA LEU A 142 -3.24 4.98 19.65
C LEU A 142 -2.67 5.55 20.95
N LEU A 143 -1.85 6.61 20.88
CA LEU A 143 -1.31 7.25 22.10
C LEU A 143 -2.41 7.86 22.96
N LYS A 144 -3.38 8.54 22.37
CA LYS A 144 -4.48 9.22 23.08
C LYS A 144 -5.46 8.25 23.69
N GLU A 145 -5.87 7.23 22.92
CA GLU A 145 -6.83 6.22 23.38
C GLU A 145 -6.30 5.45 24.59
N HIS A 146 -5.06 5.00 24.52
CA HIS A 146 -4.46 4.20 25.59
C HIS A 146 -3.78 5.02 26.69
N LYS A 147 -3.70 6.35 26.55
CA LYS A 147 -3.10 7.29 27.53
C LYS A 147 -1.73 6.85 28.03
N ILE A 148 -0.89 6.40 27.10
CA ILE A 148 0.42 5.82 27.41
C ILE A 148 1.53 6.86 27.37
N ASP A 149 2.67 6.53 28.00
CA ASP A 149 3.92 7.28 27.89
C ASP A 149 4.61 6.93 26.56
N PRO A 150 4.69 7.87 25.59
CA PRO A 150 5.26 7.57 24.27
C PRO A 150 6.72 7.11 24.32
N ASN A 151 7.51 7.53 25.34
CA ASN A 151 8.91 7.16 25.45
C ASN A 151 9.15 5.64 25.65
N LYS A 152 8.10 4.90 26.01
CA LYS A 152 8.18 3.44 26.22
C LYS A 152 7.84 2.63 24.98
N TYR A 153 7.42 3.28 23.90
CA TYR A 153 6.92 2.61 22.71
C TYR A 153 7.73 2.92 21.46
N PHE A 154 7.79 1.94 20.60
CA PHE A 154 8.37 2.01 19.26
C PHE A 154 7.24 2.21 18.27
N PHE A 155 7.44 3.12 17.32
CA PHE A 155 6.56 3.36 16.20
C PHE A 155 7.03 2.56 15.00
N GLY A 156 6.11 1.91 14.31
CA GLY A 156 6.46 1.29 13.03
C GLY A 156 5.27 1.02 12.13
N THR A 157 5.60 0.95 10.86
CA THR A 157 4.79 0.33 9.84
C THR A 157 5.13 -1.17 9.76
N ILE A 158 4.45 -1.90 8.89
CA ILE A 158 4.59 -3.37 8.81
C ILE A 158 6.04 -3.80 8.58
N ASP A 159 6.76 -3.13 7.68
CA ASP A 159 8.17 -3.42 7.41
C ASP A 159 9.04 -3.36 8.67
N THR A 160 8.91 -2.26 9.43
CA THR A 160 9.65 -2.05 10.67
C THR A 160 9.35 -3.14 11.70
N PHE A 161 8.07 -3.48 11.86
CA PHE A 161 7.63 -4.54 12.77
C PHE A 161 8.18 -5.90 12.35
N LEU A 162 8.14 -6.23 11.05
CA LEU A 162 8.69 -7.49 10.53
C LEU A 162 10.21 -7.55 10.71
N VAL A 163 10.94 -6.48 10.45
CA VAL A 163 12.39 -6.41 10.71
C VAL A 163 12.68 -6.63 12.19
N TRP A 164 11.95 -5.94 13.07
CA TRP A 164 12.08 -6.12 14.52
C TRP A 164 11.87 -7.58 14.93
N LYS A 165 10.78 -8.21 14.50
CA LYS A 165 10.45 -9.60 14.83
C LYS A 165 11.46 -10.60 14.23
N LEU A 166 11.82 -10.44 12.95
CA LEU A 166 12.78 -11.32 12.26
C LEU A 166 14.17 -11.27 12.87
N THR A 167 14.57 -10.10 13.38
CA THR A 167 15.90 -9.90 14.01
C THR A 167 15.89 -10.07 15.52
N GLU A 168 14.76 -10.49 16.10
CA GLU A 168 14.61 -10.66 17.55
C GLU A 168 14.95 -9.37 18.33
N GLY A 169 14.48 -8.22 17.83
CA GLY A 169 14.66 -6.90 18.44
C GLY A 169 16.05 -6.25 18.20
N LYS A 170 16.91 -6.86 17.41
CA LYS A 170 18.28 -6.35 17.17
C LYS A 170 18.38 -5.26 16.13
N SER A 171 17.36 -5.13 15.27
CA SER A 171 17.30 -4.10 14.25
C SER A 171 15.95 -3.36 14.32
N PHE A 172 16.03 -2.04 14.31
CA PHE A 172 14.89 -1.14 14.33
C PHE A 172 15.05 -0.13 13.18
N LYS A 173 14.62 -0.57 12.00
CA LYS A 173 14.83 0.14 10.73
C LYS A 173 13.58 0.12 9.87
N THR A 174 13.43 1.16 9.07
CA THR A 174 12.46 1.27 7.97
C THR A 174 13.18 1.71 6.71
N ASP A 175 12.59 1.50 5.54
CA ASP A 175 13.11 2.04 4.30
C ASP A 175 12.48 3.41 3.95
N VAL A 176 13.14 4.14 3.06
CA VAL A 176 12.68 5.47 2.61
C VAL A 176 11.28 5.46 2.01
N THR A 177 10.86 4.36 1.37
CA THR A 177 9.55 4.29 0.71
C THR A 177 8.42 4.13 1.72
N ASN A 178 8.58 3.31 2.75
CA ASN A 178 7.62 3.20 3.85
C ASN A 178 7.63 4.47 4.71
N ALA A 179 8.80 4.97 5.08
CA ALA A 179 8.95 6.20 5.87
C ALA A 179 8.26 7.39 5.19
N SER A 180 8.35 7.53 3.86
CA SER A 180 7.72 8.61 3.10
C SER A 180 6.18 8.60 3.16
N ARG A 181 5.56 7.52 3.66
CA ARG A 181 4.11 7.38 3.74
C ARG A 181 3.55 7.65 5.13
N THR A 182 4.40 8.07 6.06
CA THR A 182 4.03 8.22 7.48
C THR A 182 3.44 9.57 7.85
N LEU A 183 3.59 10.61 7.04
CA LEU A 183 3.42 12.05 7.36
C LEU A 183 4.47 12.59 8.34
N LEU A 184 5.53 11.84 8.63
CA LEU A 184 6.58 12.25 9.59
C LEU A 184 7.92 12.50 8.92
N LEU A 185 8.15 11.97 7.71
CA LEU A 185 9.39 12.13 6.96
C LEU A 185 9.32 13.38 6.08
N ASN A 186 10.34 14.21 6.16
CA ASN A 186 10.58 15.21 5.14
C ASN A 186 11.25 14.53 3.94
N ILE A 187 10.54 14.45 2.82
CA ILE A 187 11.01 13.67 1.66
C ILE A 187 12.13 14.35 0.86
N ASP A 188 12.42 15.63 1.14
CA ASP A 188 13.52 16.34 0.51
C ASP A 188 14.85 16.11 1.26
N SER A 189 14.84 16.12 2.62
CA SER A 189 16.01 15.79 3.45
C SER A 189 16.16 14.28 3.73
N VAL A 190 15.09 13.51 3.54
CA VAL A 190 15.00 12.07 3.87
C VAL A 190 15.26 11.80 5.37
N GLU A 191 14.73 12.67 6.21
CA GLU A 191 14.88 12.61 7.67
C GLU A 191 13.51 12.78 8.36
N TRP A 192 13.38 12.22 9.56
CA TRP A 192 12.24 12.50 10.42
C TRP A 192 12.21 14.01 10.75
N ASP A 193 11.07 14.65 10.50
CA ASP A 193 10.90 16.09 10.69
C ASP A 193 10.28 16.37 12.07
N MET A 194 11.04 17.00 12.96
CA MET A 194 10.59 17.27 14.34
C MET A 194 9.35 18.15 14.39
N ASN A 195 9.19 19.07 13.46
CA ASN A 195 7.99 19.90 13.41
C ASN A 195 6.74 19.07 13.00
N LEU A 196 6.89 18.09 12.08
CA LEU A 196 5.81 17.16 11.76
C LEU A 196 5.47 16.27 12.97
N ILE A 197 6.49 15.79 13.70
CA ILE A 197 6.30 15.01 14.94
C ILE A 197 5.51 15.82 15.96
N ASP A 198 5.80 17.10 16.11
CA ASP A 198 5.08 18.00 17.03
C ASP A 198 3.65 18.28 16.54
N ILE A 199 3.44 18.52 15.25
CA ILE A 199 2.09 18.70 14.65
C ILE A 199 1.18 17.51 14.95
N PHE A 200 1.72 16.30 14.84
CA PHE A 200 0.96 15.07 15.11
C PHE A 200 1.02 14.62 16.58
N GLU A 201 1.60 15.39 17.48
CA GLU A 201 1.69 15.11 18.92
C GLU A 201 2.34 13.75 19.23
N LEU A 202 3.41 13.40 18.48
CA LEU A 202 4.11 12.11 18.58
C LEU A 202 5.48 12.22 19.26
N GLY A 203 5.77 13.36 19.90
CA GLY A 203 7.01 13.56 20.63
C GLY A 203 7.24 12.49 21.70
N GLY A 204 8.47 11.97 21.76
CA GLY A 204 8.87 10.92 22.69
C GLY A 204 8.76 9.49 22.14
N LEU A 205 8.03 9.24 21.04
CA LEU A 205 8.04 7.92 20.39
C LEU A 205 9.43 7.59 19.85
N ASN A 206 9.83 6.33 20.03
CA ASN A 206 11.02 5.83 19.36
C ASN A 206 10.70 5.61 17.89
N LEU A 207 11.40 6.34 16.99
CA LEU A 207 11.26 6.22 15.55
C LEU A 207 12.39 5.36 14.98
N PRO A 208 12.12 4.53 13.93
CA PRO A 208 13.15 3.66 13.35
C PRO A 208 14.20 4.46 12.58
N GLU A 209 15.39 3.90 12.43
CA GLU A 209 16.39 4.39 11.50
C GLU A 209 15.84 4.29 10.06
N VAL A 210 15.90 5.40 9.33
CA VAL A 210 15.50 5.44 7.90
C VAL A 210 16.69 5.03 7.06
N THR A 211 16.50 4.02 6.20
CA THR A 211 17.55 3.48 5.34
C THR A 211 17.12 3.49 3.86
N LYS A 212 18.09 3.28 2.97
CA LYS A 212 17.81 3.02 1.56
C LYS A 212 17.03 1.71 1.40
N ASN A 213 16.40 1.50 0.23
CA ASN A 213 15.72 0.24 -0.08
C ASN A 213 16.64 -0.97 -0.02
N THR A 214 17.91 -0.81 -0.38
CA THR A 214 18.97 -1.83 -0.29
C THR A 214 19.95 -1.44 0.79
N ALA A 215 19.85 -2.10 1.95
CA ALA A 215 20.68 -1.83 3.11
C ALA A 215 20.86 -3.11 3.95
N ASP A 216 21.68 -3.04 4.96
CA ASP A 216 21.73 -4.05 6.01
C ASP A 216 20.60 -3.81 7.02
N PHE A 217 19.52 -4.58 6.91
CA PHE A 217 18.41 -4.56 7.85
C PHE A 217 18.61 -5.57 9.01
N GLY A 218 19.75 -6.26 9.05
CA GLY A 218 20.05 -7.30 10.00
C GLY A 218 19.90 -8.71 9.40
N SER A 219 19.91 -9.71 10.27
CA SER A 219 19.75 -11.12 9.88
C SER A 219 18.78 -11.84 10.80
N THR A 220 18.12 -12.87 10.26
CA THR A 220 17.24 -13.76 11.02
C THR A 220 17.88 -15.13 11.20
N LYS A 221 17.61 -15.79 12.34
CA LYS A 221 17.97 -17.17 12.61
C LYS A 221 16.76 -18.10 12.71
N LEU A 222 15.57 -17.57 12.53
CA LEU A 222 14.29 -18.26 12.74
C LEU A 222 14.03 -19.43 11.76
N PHE A 223 14.79 -19.48 10.67
CA PHE A 223 14.62 -20.47 9.59
C PHE A 223 15.76 -21.51 9.56
N GLY A 224 16.28 -21.88 10.72
CA GLY A 224 17.28 -22.94 10.87
C GLY A 224 18.72 -22.52 10.57
N GLY A 225 19.00 -21.23 10.54
CA GLY A 225 20.34 -20.66 10.37
C GLY A 225 20.26 -19.19 9.94
N GLU A 226 21.40 -18.53 9.86
CA GLU A 226 21.47 -17.11 9.59
C GLU A 226 21.16 -16.78 8.13
N ILE A 227 20.17 -15.89 7.90
CA ILE A 227 19.82 -15.34 6.58
C ILE A 227 19.75 -13.82 6.71
N LYS A 228 20.43 -13.11 5.82
CA LYS A 228 20.42 -11.62 5.77
C LYS A 228 19.08 -11.08 5.29
N ILE A 229 18.68 -9.94 5.80
CA ILE A 229 17.59 -9.13 5.27
C ILE A 229 18.24 -7.92 4.59
N SER A 230 18.13 -7.82 3.26
CA SER A 230 18.94 -6.87 2.47
C SER A 230 18.15 -5.97 1.56
N GLY A 231 16.81 -6.05 1.56
CA GLY A 231 15.96 -5.19 0.74
C GLY A 231 14.58 -5.02 1.35
N ILE A 232 14.08 -3.77 1.36
CA ILE A 232 12.72 -3.44 1.76
C ILE A 232 12.16 -2.38 0.83
N ALA A 233 10.90 -2.51 0.48
CA ALA A 233 10.14 -1.48 -0.23
C ALA A 233 8.64 -1.62 0.06
N GLY A 234 7.92 -0.52 0.17
CA GLY A 234 6.46 -0.53 0.17
C GLY A 234 5.91 -1.19 -1.10
N ASP A 235 4.74 -1.82 -1.01
CA ASP A 235 4.18 -2.67 -2.07
C ASP A 235 4.07 -1.98 -3.44
N GLN A 236 3.64 -0.73 -3.45
CA GLN A 236 3.48 0.02 -4.70
C GLN A 236 4.83 0.43 -5.30
N GLN A 237 5.82 0.74 -4.48
CA GLN A 237 7.19 1.02 -4.90
C GLN A 237 7.90 -0.25 -5.36
N ALA A 238 7.74 -1.36 -4.64
CA ALA A 238 8.23 -2.67 -5.08
C ALA A 238 7.64 -3.07 -6.44
N SER A 239 6.34 -2.79 -6.66
CA SER A 239 5.69 -3.00 -7.96
C SER A 239 6.27 -2.10 -9.05
N LEU A 240 6.57 -0.82 -8.75
CA LEU A 240 7.22 0.10 -9.71
C LEU A 240 8.58 -0.43 -10.15
N ILE A 241 9.40 -0.89 -9.19
CA ILE A 241 10.72 -1.51 -9.43
C ILE A 241 10.55 -2.82 -10.21
N GLY A 242 9.67 -3.70 -9.76
CA GLY A 242 9.42 -5.01 -10.37
C GLY A 242 8.91 -4.92 -11.81
N GLN A 243 8.18 -3.86 -12.15
CA GLN A 243 7.76 -3.57 -13.52
C GLN A 243 8.86 -2.85 -14.32
N GLY A 244 10.04 -2.63 -13.76
CA GLY A 244 11.16 -1.99 -14.43
C GLY A 244 10.89 -0.52 -14.81
N CYS A 245 10.09 0.19 -14.03
CA CYS A 245 9.80 1.61 -14.25
C CYS A 245 10.90 2.50 -13.66
N PHE A 246 12.12 2.41 -14.23
CA PHE A 246 13.29 3.12 -13.73
C PHE A 246 13.53 4.49 -14.41
N ALA A 247 12.96 4.71 -15.58
CA ALA A 247 13.09 5.96 -16.30
C ALA A 247 11.93 6.92 -15.95
N GLU A 248 12.24 8.22 -15.97
CA GLU A 248 11.23 9.27 -15.87
C GLU A 248 10.15 9.10 -16.93
N GLY A 249 8.89 9.27 -16.59
CA GLY A 249 7.73 9.09 -17.47
C GLY A 249 7.20 7.65 -17.55
N GLN A 250 7.89 6.67 -16.99
CA GLN A 250 7.36 5.32 -16.87
C GLN A 250 6.36 5.22 -15.74
N LEU A 251 5.19 4.69 -16.03
CA LEU A 251 4.06 4.56 -15.12
C LEU A 251 3.72 3.09 -14.91
N LYS A 252 3.57 2.69 -13.66
CA LYS A 252 2.92 1.41 -13.33
C LYS A 252 1.51 1.65 -12.82
N SER A 253 0.59 0.74 -13.10
CA SER A 253 -0.75 0.70 -12.56
C SER A 253 -1.03 -0.69 -11.99
N THR A 254 -1.30 -0.77 -10.70
CA THR A 254 -1.63 -2.03 -10.02
C THR A 254 -3.13 -2.09 -9.75
N TYR A 255 -3.81 -3.05 -10.35
CA TYR A 255 -5.23 -3.31 -10.16
C TYR A 255 -5.40 -4.48 -9.18
N GLY A 256 -5.73 -4.14 -7.94
CA GLY A 256 -6.10 -5.08 -6.88
C GLY A 256 -7.48 -4.72 -6.34
N THR A 257 -7.67 -4.74 -5.03
CA THR A 257 -8.88 -4.22 -4.36
C THR A 257 -9.15 -2.76 -4.78
N GLY A 258 -8.14 -1.91 -4.67
CA GLY A 258 -8.08 -0.60 -5.30
C GLY A 258 -7.19 -0.61 -6.56
N CYS A 259 -6.96 0.56 -7.13
CA CYS A 259 -6.01 0.76 -8.20
C CYS A 259 -5.02 1.87 -7.80
N PHE A 260 -3.73 1.58 -7.93
CA PHE A 260 -2.66 2.50 -7.55
C PHE A 260 -1.74 2.74 -8.74
N LEU A 261 -1.81 3.97 -9.27
CA LEU A 261 -0.95 4.43 -10.35
C LEU A 261 0.25 5.16 -9.74
N MET A 262 1.45 4.82 -10.21
CA MET A 262 2.68 5.48 -9.76
C MET A 262 3.56 5.77 -10.96
N ALA A 263 3.82 7.07 -11.21
CA ALA A 263 4.67 7.55 -12.29
C ALA A 263 6.04 7.95 -11.73
N ASN A 264 7.10 7.38 -12.27
CA ASN A 264 8.47 7.79 -11.94
C ASN A 264 8.71 9.21 -12.47
N THR A 265 9.10 10.14 -11.59
CA THR A 265 9.40 11.55 -11.92
C THR A 265 10.90 11.86 -11.89
N GLY A 266 11.74 10.83 -11.78
CA GLY A 266 13.20 10.97 -11.77
C GLY A 266 13.76 11.45 -10.43
N LYS A 267 14.94 12.06 -10.49
CA LYS A 267 15.69 12.51 -9.29
C LYS A 267 15.17 13.83 -8.70
N LYS A 268 14.27 14.50 -9.38
CA LYS A 268 13.74 15.78 -8.95
C LYS A 268 12.28 15.61 -8.53
N ARG A 269 12.00 15.98 -7.29
CA ARG A 269 10.63 15.97 -6.77
C ARG A 269 9.73 16.86 -7.63
N GLN A 270 8.57 16.33 -7.98
CA GLN A 270 7.49 17.09 -8.59
C GLN A 270 6.33 17.23 -7.60
N ASN A 271 5.77 18.44 -7.49
CA ASN A 271 4.56 18.71 -6.73
C ASN A 271 3.37 18.67 -7.68
N SER A 272 2.25 18.11 -7.23
CA SER A 272 1.02 18.06 -8.00
C SER A 272 0.12 19.23 -7.65
N SER A 273 -0.40 19.93 -8.67
CA SER A 273 -1.51 20.88 -8.55
C SER A 273 -2.88 20.18 -8.62
N ASN A 274 -2.88 18.91 -9.01
CA ASN A 274 -4.07 18.08 -9.17
C ASN A 274 -4.25 17.07 -8.01
N LYS A 275 -3.69 17.38 -6.83
CA LYS A 275 -3.80 16.55 -5.61
C LYS A 275 -3.32 15.09 -5.78
N LEU A 276 -2.37 14.84 -6.67
CA LEU A 276 -1.61 13.59 -6.66
C LEU A 276 -0.56 13.66 -5.55
N LEU A 277 -0.17 12.51 -5.04
CA LEU A 277 0.79 12.43 -3.93
C LEU A 277 2.23 12.41 -4.46
N SER A 278 3.07 13.34 -4.02
CA SER A 278 4.52 13.20 -4.21
C SER A 278 5.05 12.21 -3.18
N THR A 279 5.86 11.27 -3.63
CA THR A 279 6.42 10.23 -2.75
C THR A 279 7.81 9.82 -3.22
N ILE A 280 8.55 9.13 -2.38
CA ILE A 280 9.80 8.50 -2.78
C ILE A 280 9.46 7.25 -3.57
N ALA A 281 9.97 7.16 -4.80
CA ALA A 281 9.84 5.99 -5.67
C ALA A 281 10.75 4.85 -5.20
N TYR A 282 12.00 5.17 -4.98
CA TYR A 282 13.05 4.29 -4.44
C TYR A 282 14.34 5.06 -4.19
N GLN A 283 15.22 4.45 -3.40
CA GLN A 283 16.61 4.86 -3.23
C GLN A 283 17.49 3.62 -3.16
N VAL A 284 18.14 3.28 -4.26
CA VAL A 284 19.21 2.26 -4.31
C VAL A 284 20.56 2.96 -4.24
N ASP A 285 20.94 3.65 -5.29
CA ASP A 285 22.08 4.56 -5.31
C ASP A 285 21.59 6.00 -5.18
N ASP A 286 20.79 6.45 -6.14
CA ASP A 286 20.19 7.76 -6.20
C ASP A 286 18.78 7.75 -5.62
N LEU A 287 18.38 8.88 -5.03
CA LEU A 287 17.00 9.12 -4.62
C LEU A 287 16.14 9.43 -5.85
N CYS A 288 15.07 8.69 -6.04
CA CYS A 288 14.08 8.90 -7.09
C CYS A 288 12.71 9.15 -6.49
N TYR A 289 11.93 10.01 -7.14
CA TYR A 289 10.59 10.40 -6.74
C TYR A 289 9.53 9.83 -7.70
N ALA A 290 8.29 9.84 -7.24
CA ALA A 290 7.14 9.50 -8.03
C ALA A 290 5.95 10.40 -7.69
N LEU A 291 5.02 10.54 -8.63
CA LEU A 291 3.65 10.97 -8.35
C LEU A 291 2.73 9.76 -8.31
N GLU A 292 1.91 9.68 -7.27
CA GLU A 292 0.96 8.58 -7.05
C GLU A 292 -0.48 9.08 -7.08
N GLY A 293 -1.33 8.35 -7.82
CA GLY A 293 -2.78 8.48 -7.76
C GLY A 293 -3.39 7.21 -7.20
N SER A 294 -4.20 7.33 -6.15
CA SER A 294 -4.83 6.22 -5.44
C SER A 294 -6.33 6.19 -5.73
N ILE A 295 -6.82 5.08 -6.29
CA ILE A 295 -8.23 4.78 -6.51
C ILE A 295 -8.60 3.67 -5.53
N PHE A 296 -9.50 3.95 -4.58
CA PHE A 296 -9.78 3.03 -3.49
C PHE A 296 -10.60 1.81 -3.90
N MET A 297 -11.38 1.93 -4.96
CA MET A 297 -12.31 0.91 -5.43
C MET A 297 -12.03 0.54 -6.89
N ALA A 298 -11.46 -0.64 -7.11
CA ALA A 298 -11.24 -1.21 -8.44
C ALA A 298 -11.75 -2.66 -8.48
N GLY A 299 -10.94 -3.65 -8.17
CA GLY A 299 -11.37 -5.06 -8.09
C GLY A 299 -12.47 -5.30 -7.07
N ALA A 300 -12.51 -4.52 -5.98
CA ALA A 300 -13.56 -4.61 -4.98
C ALA A 300 -14.96 -4.31 -5.53
N ASN A 301 -15.09 -3.51 -6.60
CA ASN A 301 -16.37 -3.28 -7.26
C ASN A 301 -16.94 -4.58 -7.85
N PHE A 302 -16.09 -5.39 -8.47
CA PHE A 302 -16.49 -6.67 -9.06
C PHE A 302 -16.80 -7.71 -7.98
N GLN A 303 -16.04 -7.70 -6.87
CA GLN A 303 -16.38 -8.52 -5.71
C GLN A 303 -17.75 -8.15 -5.13
N TRP A 304 -18.05 -6.85 -5.04
CA TRP A 304 -19.37 -6.38 -4.62
C TRP A 304 -20.48 -6.84 -5.56
N LEU A 305 -20.31 -6.76 -6.88
CA LEU A 305 -21.27 -7.28 -7.85
C LEU A 305 -21.48 -8.80 -7.68
N ARG A 306 -20.42 -9.55 -7.40
CA ARG A 306 -20.50 -10.99 -7.13
C ARG A 306 -21.19 -11.30 -5.81
N ASP A 307 -20.69 -10.74 -4.70
CA ASP A 307 -20.99 -11.19 -3.34
C ASP A 307 -22.29 -10.56 -2.79
N LYS A 308 -22.64 -9.37 -3.24
CA LYS A 308 -23.84 -8.64 -2.75
C LYS A 308 -24.95 -8.57 -3.79
N MET A 309 -24.60 -8.43 -5.06
CA MET A 309 -25.57 -8.30 -6.13
C MET A 309 -25.85 -9.65 -6.84
N ASN A 310 -25.02 -10.66 -6.62
CA ASN A 310 -25.15 -12.00 -7.23
C ASN A 310 -25.21 -11.97 -8.76
N PHE A 311 -24.43 -11.12 -9.41
CA PHE A 311 -24.46 -10.98 -10.87
C PHE A 311 -23.77 -12.15 -11.59
N PHE A 312 -22.75 -12.73 -10.97
CA PHE A 312 -21.95 -13.86 -11.46
C PHE A 312 -21.34 -14.62 -10.28
N GLU A 313 -21.00 -15.89 -10.49
CA GLU A 313 -20.35 -16.73 -9.49
C GLU A 313 -18.84 -16.45 -9.40
N ASP A 314 -18.23 -16.06 -10.51
CA ASP A 314 -16.80 -15.78 -10.65
C ASP A 314 -16.59 -14.41 -11.32
N VAL A 315 -15.70 -13.60 -10.75
CA VAL A 315 -15.35 -12.26 -11.26
C VAL A 315 -14.86 -12.31 -12.71
N SER A 316 -14.20 -13.40 -13.13
CA SER A 316 -13.74 -13.57 -14.51
C SER A 316 -14.88 -13.54 -15.55
N LYS A 317 -16.13 -13.74 -15.12
CA LYS A 317 -17.32 -13.66 -15.97
C LYS A 317 -17.85 -12.24 -16.16
N SER A 318 -17.32 -11.26 -15.42
CA SER A 318 -17.79 -9.88 -15.47
C SER A 318 -17.63 -9.24 -16.86
N GLU A 319 -16.52 -9.52 -17.54
CA GLU A 319 -16.25 -9.01 -18.89
C GLU A 319 -17.22 -9.59 -19.92
N GLU A 320 -17.50 -10.89 -19.84
CA GLU A 320 -18.48 -11.55 -20.73
C GLU A 320 -19.88 -10.96 -20.55
N LEU A 321 -20.25 -10.65 -19.31
CA LEU A 321 -21.52 -10.02 -19.00
C LEU A 321 -21.58 -8.59 -19.54
N ALA A 322 -20.55 -7.79 -19.31
CA ALA A 322 -20.44 -6.42 -19.81
C ALA A 322 -20.51 -6.33 -21.34
N LYS A 323 -19.93 -7.28 -22.06
CA LYS A 323 -20.00 -7.34 -23.53
C LYS A 323 -21.39 -7.56 -24.10
N ARG A 324 -22.37 -7.94 -23.28
CA ARG A 324 -23.79 -8.11 -23.68
C ARG A 324 -24.60 -6.85 -23.46
N ALA A 325 -24.07 -5.87 -22.74
CA ALA A 325 -24.74 -4.60 -22.51
C ALA A 325 -24.95 -3.82 -23.83
N ASP A 326 -25.98 -2.98 -23.86
CA ASP A 326 -26.11 -1.98 -24.91
C ASP A 326 -24.96 -0.99 -24.82
N SER A 327 -24.16 -0.89 -25.88
CA SER A 327 -23.02 0.02 -25.96
C SER A 327 -23.41 1.51 -25.88
N ASN A 328 -24.69 1.83 -26.10
CA ASN A 328 -25.23 3.19 -25.98
C ASN A 328 -25.89 3.44 -24.62
N THR A 329 -25.70 2.55 -23.66
CA THR A 329 -26.25 2.77 -22.30
C THR A 329 -25.71 4.06 -21.69
N ASN A 330 -26.55 4.75 -20.93
CA ASN A 330 -26.17 5.90 -20.12
C ASN A 330 -26.09 5.55 -18.63
N VAL A 331 -25.88 4.27 -18.31
CA VAL A 331 -25.71 3.84 -16.93
C VAL A 331 -24.26 4.07 -16.51
N PHE A 332 -24.07 4.81 -15.43
CA PHE A 332 -22.76 5.11 -14.85
C PHE A 332 -22.72 4.73 -13.38
N LEU A 333 -21.61 4.13 -12.96
CA LEU A 333 -21.31 3.85 -11.55
C LEU A 333 -20.25 4.83 -11.03
N ILE A 334 -20.51 5.47 -9.90
CA ILE A 334 -19.52 6.15 -9.08
C ILE A 334 -19.16 5.21 -7.92
N PRO A 335 -17.99 4.55 -7.93
CA PRO A 335 -17.66 3.49 -6.97
C PRO A 335 -17.03 4.05 -5.69
N ALA A 336 -17.69 5.02 -5.05
CA ALA A 336 -17.19 5.69 -3.84
C ALA A 336 -17.63 4.95 -2.56
N PHE A 337 -17.53 3.61 -2.52
CA PHE A 337 -18.01 2.82 -1.37
C PHE A 337 -17.26 3.11 -0.07
N VAL A 338 -16.02 3.57 -0.17
CA VAL A 338 -15.16 3.99 0.93
C VAL A 338 -14.62 5.41 0.74
N GLY A 339 -15.40 6.27 0.10
CA GLY A 339 -14.99 7.60 -0.33
C GLY A 339 -14.27 7.59 -1.69
N LEU A 340 -13.87 8.78 -2.14
CA LEU A 340 -13.07 8.98 -3.34
C LEU A 340 -11.62 9.32 -2.96
N GLY A 341 -10.66 8.66 -3.60
CA GLY A 341 -9.23 8.97 -3.53
C GLY A 341 -8.83 10.09 -4.49
N ALA A 342 -7.62 10.01 -5.02
CA ALA A 342 -7.10 11.00 -5.96
C ALA A 342 -7.96 11.07 -7.26
N PRO A 343 -8.12 12.26 -7.84
CA PRO A 343 -7.64 13.58 -7.40
C PRO A 343 -8.61 14.30 -6.44
N HIS A 344 -9.73 13.69 -6.08
CA HIS A 344 -10.84 14.32 -5.37
C HIS A 344 -10.63 14.44 -3.86
N TRP A 345 -10.19 13.34 -3.23
CA TRP A 345 -10.02 13.22 -1.77
C TRP A 345 -11.25 13.61 -0.95
N VAL A 346 -12.38 12.95 -1.28
CA VAL A 346 -13.69 13.16 -0.62
C VAL A 346 -14.03 11.90 0.20
N PRO A 347 -13.71 11.88 1.50
CA PRO A 347 -13.89 10.69 2.34
C PRO A 347 -15.36 10.33 2.56
N ASP A 348 -16.25 11.31 2.54
CA ASP A 348 -17.69 11.15 2.79
C ASP A 348 -18.51 10.82 1.53
N ALA A 349 -17.88 10.80 0.35
CA ALA A 349 -18.55 10.33 -0.86
C ALA A 349 -19.03 8.89 -0.69
N ARG A 350 -20.18 8.58 -1.26
CA ARG A 350 -20.72 7.21 -1.29
C ARG A 350 -21.04 6.81 -2.73
N GLY A 351 -21.05 5.48 -2.96
CA GLY A 351 -21.36 4.91 -4.26
C GLY A 351 -22.72 5.35 -4.78
N ALA A 352 -22.81 5.65 -6.07
CA ALA A 352 -24.04 6.04 -6.74
C ALA A 352 -24.12 5.43 -8.14
N ILE A 353 -25.31 5.16 -8.60
CA ILE A 353 -25.60 4.69 -9.97
C ILE A 353 -26.53 5.71 -10.61
N PHE A 354 -26.19 6.15 -11.81
CA PHE A 354 -26.95 7.11 -12.60
C PHE A 354 -27.39 6.49 -13.92
N GLY A 355 -28.45 7.05 -14.52
CA GLY A 355 -28.90 6.69 -15.86
C GLY A 355 -29.72 5.40 -15.96
N LEU A 356 -30.21 4.84 -14.85
CA LEU A 356 -31.04 3.65 -14.86
C LEU A 356 -32.37 3.87 -15.59
N THR A 357 -32.74 2.93 -16.44
CA THR A 357 -34.02 2.80 -17.10
C THR A 357 -34.66 1.44 -16.77
N ARG A 358 -35.86 1.17 -17.27
CA ARG A 358 -36.50 -0.14 -17.09
C ARG A 358 -35.73 -1.28 -17.77
N ASP A 359 -34.96 -0.96 -18.81
CA ASP A 359 -34.20 -1.93 -19.60
C ASP A 359 -32.77 -2.12 -19.03
N SER A 360 -32.38 -1.33 -18.00
CA SER A 360 -31.09 -1.47 -17.37
C SER A 360 -31.06 -2.72 -16.50
N GLY A 361 -30.16 -3.63 -16.81
CA GLY A 361 -29.96 -4.89 -16.11
C GLY A 361 -28.55 -5.03 -15.55
N ARG A 362 -28.19 -6.26 -15.22
CA ARG A 362 -26.86 -6.59 -14.70
C ARG A 362 -25.77 -6.45 -15.77
N GLU A 363 -26.13 -6.51 -17.03
CA GLU A 363 -25.25 -6.30 -18.17
C GLU A 363 -24.73 -4.85 -18.20
N GLU A 364 -25.63 -3.89 -18.14
CA GLU A 364 -25.32 -2.44 -18.13
C GLU A 364 -24.58 -2.04 -16.85
N LEU A 365 -24.96 -2.60 -15.70
CA LEU A 365 -24.24 -2.35 -14.44
C LEU A 365 -22.84 -2.98 -14.42
N SER A 366 -22.66 -4.13 -15.07
CA SER A 366 -21.34 -4.74 -15.22
C SER A 366 -20.47 -3.89 -16.13
N LEU A 367 -20.98 -3.40 -17.26
CA LEU A 367 -20.28 -2.48 -18.16
C LEU A 367 -19.91 -1.19 -17.42
N ALA A 368 -20.86 -0.54 -16.75
CA ALA A 368 -20.63 0.67 -15.98
C ALA A 368 -19.55 0.48 -14.88
N THR A 369 -19.42 -0.72 -14.33
CA THR A 369 -18.37 -1.03 -13.36
C THR A 369 -16.98 -1.09 -14.00
N HIS A 370 -16.83 -1.68 -15.18
CA HIS A 370 -15.58 -1.66 -15.94
C HIS A 370 -15.22 -0.24 -16.35
N GLU A 371 -16.17 0.53 -16.85
CA GLU A 371 -15.98 1.92 -17.27
C GLU A 371 -15.60 2.82 -16.09
N ALA A 372 -16.22 2.62 -14.91
CA ALA A 372 -15.87 3.39 -13.72
C ALA A 372 -14.38 3.27 -13.35
N VAL A 373 -13.80 2.07 -13.42
CA VAL A 373 -12.36 1.85 -13.18
C VAL A 373 -11.53 2.52 -14.29
N ALA A 374 -11.96 2.42 -15.54
CA ALA A 374 -11.27 3.02 -16.68
C ALA A 374 -11.31 4.57 -16.60
N PHE A 375 -12.45 5.16 -16.26
CA PHE A 375 -12.60 6.61 -16.13
C PHE A 375 -11.72 7.18 -15.01
N GLN A 376 -11.72 6.55 -13.84
CA GLN A 376 -10.83 6.98 -12.73
C GLN A 376 -9.35 6.84 -13.11
N THR A 377 -8.98 5.75 -13.78
CA THR A 377 -7.61 5.58 -14.29
C THR A 377 -7.22 6.68 -15.28
N LYS A 378 -8.10 7.00 -16.24
CA LYS A 378 -7.91 8.08 -17.19
C LYS A 378 -7.78 9.44 -16.52
N GLU A 379 -8.58 9.68 -15.48
CA GLU A 379 -8.55 10.93 -14.70
C GLU A 379 -7.19 11.12 -14.01
N ILE A 380 -6.64 10.08 -13.38
CA ILE A 380 -5.29 10.12 -12.80
C ILE A 380 -4.23 10.39 -13.88
N ILE A 381 -4.28 9.69 -15.03
CA ILE A 381 -3.34 9.91 -16.13
C ILE A 381 -3.45 11.36 -16.66
N SER A 382 -4.67 11.89 -16.75
CA SER A 382 -4.89 13.29 -17.16
C SER A 382 -4.31 14.27 -16.14
N SER A 383 -4.49 14.00 -14.84
CA SER A 383 -3.90 14.78 -13.76
C SER A 383 -2.36 14.76 -13.81
N LEU A 384 -1.74 13.61 -14.05
CA LEU A 384 -0.29 13.51 -14.26
C LEU A 384 0.19 14.39 -15.43
N LYS A 385 -0.51 14.33 -16.57
CA LYS A 385 -0.18 15.15 -17.74
C LYS A 385 -0.36 16.65 -17.48
N ASN A 386 -1.40 17.04 -16.75
CA ASN A 386 -1.64 18.42 -16.37
C ASN A 386 -0.57 18.96 -15.40
N ASP A 387 0.02 18.07 -14.57
CA ASP A 387 1.16 18.39 -13.71
C ASP A 387 2.50 18.36 -14.49
N GLY A 388 2.47 18.16 -15.80
CA GLY A 388 3.65 18.17 -16.66
C GLY A 388 4.44 16.85 -16.67
N VAL A 389 3.90 15.79 -16.11
CA VAL A 389 4.53 14.46 -16.17
C VAL A 389 4.32 13.87 -17.57
N LYS A 390 5.41 13.60 -18.26
CA LYS A 390 5.36 12.88 -19.52
C LYS A 390 5.09 11.41 -19.24
N VAL A 391 3.93 10.90 -19.67
CA VAL A 391 3.59 9.49 -19.55
C VAL A 391 3.96 8.79 -20.86
N ASP A 392 5.09 8.10 -20.88
CA ASP A 392 5.62 7.42 -22.06
C ASP A 392 5.06 6.00 -22.23
N SER A 393 4.85 5.31 -21.09
CA SER A 393 4.33 3.94 -21.10
C SER A 393 3.60 3.63 -19.79
N VAL A 394 2.59 2.77 -19.89
CA VAL A 394 1.85 2.26 -18.72
C VAL A 394 2.09 0.75 -18.65
N ARG A 395 2.64 0.29 -17.52
CA ARG A 395 2.82 -1.13 -17.21
C ARG A 395 1.77 -1.53 -16.18
N THR A 396 0.99 -2.54 -16.50
CA THR A 396 -0.13 -2.95 -15.65
C THR A 396 0.16 -4.25 -14.93
N VAL A 397 -0.26 -4.32 -13.67
CA VAL A 397 -0.30 -5.54 -12.87
C VAL A 397 -1.73 -5.72 -12.39
N SER A 398 -2.28 -6.92 -12.54
CA SER A 398 -3.58 -7.26 -11.97
C SER A 398 -3.46 -8.55 -11.19
N TYR A 399 -3.89 -8.51 -9.94
CA TYR A 399 -4.03 -9.70 -9.08
C TYR A 399 -5.41 -10.36 -9.23
N THR A 400 -6.35 -9.66 -9.82
CA THR A 400 -7.64 -10.14 -10.31
C THR A 400 -7.54 -10.21 -11.82
N HIS A 401 -8.11 -11.20 -12.47
CA HIS A 401 -8.09 -11.38 -13.94
C HIS A 401 -8.87 -10.29 -14.70
N LEU A 402 -8.65 -9.03 -14.32
CA LEU A 402 -9.11 -7.87 -15.05
C LEU A 402 -8.19 -7.66 -16.26
N THR A 403 -8.48 -8.32 -17.35
CA THR A 403 -7.92 -7.95 -18.64
C THR A 403 -8.62 -6.66 -19.08
N LEU A 404 -8.01 -5.52 -18.81
CA LEU A 404 -8.42 -4.28 -19.48
C LEU A 404 -8.09 -4.44 -20.97
N PRO A 405 -8.99 -4.00 -21.89
CA PRO A 405 -8.68 -4.00 -23.31
C PRO A 405 -7.40 -3.20 -23.54
N THR A 406 -6.39 -3.86 -24.10
CA THR A 406 -5.17 -3.22 -24.58
C THR A 406 -5.47 -2.57 -25.91
N THR A 407 -5.87 -1.30 -25.92
CA THR A 407 -5.85 -0.43 -27.11
C THR A 407 -5.28 0.92 -26.74
#